data_99e610893cfed03acb5846c7d08d2563
#
_entry.id   99e610893cfed03acb5846c7d08d2563
#
_cell.length_a   1.000
_cell.length_b   1.000
_cell.length_c   1.000
_cell.angle_alpha   90.00
_cell.angle_beta   90.00
_cell.angle_gamma   90.00
#
_symmetry.space_group_name_H-M   'P 1'
#
loop_
_entity.id
_entity.type
_entity.pdbx_description
1 polymer ?
#
loop_
_entity_poly.entity_id
_entity_poly.type
_entity_poly.pdbx_seq_one_letter_code
_entity_poly.pdbx_strand_id
1 'polypeptide(L)'
;DLADIQDGRRESLGEDFPEELNSLVTSVNDLVDYEAKQKEYYRNNLANLAHSLKTPLAILRSGISEPNLNELRGEFFFQIDRLNQLVSYQLQRSIIPSGKLMSKPVQLMTVVSKLKRTLEKVYASKQLQITIDIDSAENFYGDEHDIYEVLGNLMENACKYTDTRVFVTTESTPAHKKKKQCCIVVEDDGSGIPPDEVESALSRGVRLDSQNHGQGIGLAMVADLVEGYKGEIKIEESR
;
A
#
# COMPACT_ATOMS: atom_id res chain seq x y z
N ASP A 1 30.65 27.38 2.11
CA ASP A 1 29.30 27.19 2.71
C ASP A 1 28.50 26.10 2.00
N LEU A 2 28.26 26.16 0.67
CA LEU A 2 27.59 25.07 -0.08
C LEU A 2 28.43 23.79 -0.13
N ALA A 3 29.76 23.90 -0.24
CA ALA A 3 30.66 22.75 -0.18
C ALA A 3 30.64 22.04 1.19
N ASP A 4 30.47 22.79 2.26
CA ASP A 4 30.38 22.25 3.63
C ASP A 4 29.06 21.48 3.84
N ILE A 5 27.97 21.87 3.17
CA ILE A 5 26.71 21.14 3.18
C ILE A 5 26.85 19.85 2.35
N GLN A 6 27.47 19.91 1.17
CA GLN A 6 27.73 18.73 0.33
C GLN A 6 28.61 17.69 1.04
N ASP A 7 29.59 18.15 1.81
CA ASP A 7 30.48 17.30 2.60
C ASP A 7 29.86 16.82 3.93
N GLY A 8 28.61 17.23 4.24
CA GLY A 8 27.92 16.88 5.48
C GLY A 8 28.48 17.55 6.73
N ARG A 9 29.29 18.61 6.57
CA ARG A 9 29.87 19.38 7.69
C ARG A 9 28.93 20.44 8.24
N ARG A 10 27.88 20.81 7.48
CA ARG A 10 26.80 21.71 7.87
C ARG A 10 25.46 21.18 7.42
N GLU A 11 24.44 21.42 8.23
CA GLU A 11 23.06 20.98 7.95
C GLU A 11 22.23 22.07 7.25
N SER A 12 22.69 23.31 7.23
CA SER A 12 21.98 24.43 6.57
C SER A 12 22.94 25.60 6.26
N LEU A 13 22.49 26.47 5.35
CA LEU A 13 23.09 27.78 5.15
C LEU A 13 22.76 28.68 6.34
N GLY A 14 23.77 29.39 6.89
CA GLY A 14 23.57 30.35 7.97
C GLY A 14 22.75 31.57 7.56
N GLU A 15 22.51 32.48 8.54
CA GLU A 15 21.69 33.70 8.35
C GLU A 15 22.48 34.92 7.84
N ASP A 16 23.79 34.81 7.65
CA ASP A 16 24.69 35.91 7.25
C ASP A 16 24.67 36.23 5.76
N PHE A 17 23.49 36.43 5.18
CA PHE A 17 23.35 36.80 3.77
C PHE A 17 22.60 38.14 3.62
N PRO A 18 22.86 38.95 2.57
CA PRO A 18 22.07 40.14 2.25
C PRO A 18 20.58 39.79 2.13
N GLU A 19 19.71 40.76 2.51
CA GLU A 19 18.25 40.57 2.50
C GLU A 19 17.70 40.10 1.17
N GLU A 20 18.34 40.52 0.05
CA GLU A 20 17.95 40.13 -1.29
C GLU A 20 18.13 38.63 -1.56
N LEU A 21 18.97 37.95 -0.78
CA LEU A 21 19.26 36.51 -0.93
C LEU A 21 18.48 35.63 0.02
N ASN A 22 17.74 36.22 0.99
CA ASN A 22 17.01 35.44 2.00
C ASN A 22 16.03 34.42 1.39
N SER A 23 15.32 34.80 0.33
CA SER A 23 14.40 33.86 -0.35
C SER A 23 15.14 32.68 -0.97
N LEU A 24 16.32 32.91 -1.53
CA LEU A 24 17.15 31.86 -2.10
C LEU A 24 17.73 30.95 -1.01
N VAL A 25 18.23 31.52 0.07
CA VAL A 25 18.77 30.79 1.24
C VAL A 25 17.69 29.90 1.85
N THR A 26 16.48 30.42 2.05
CA THR A 26 15.34 29.64 2.53
C THR A 26 15.04 28.48 1.60
N SER A 27 14.94 28.72 0.29
CA SER A 27 14.65 27.66 -0.69
C SER A 27 15.74 26.58 -0.74
N VAL A 28 17.01 26.95 -0.55
CA VAL A 28 18.12 25.99 -0.48
C VAL A 28 18.05 25.19 0.82
N ASN A 29 17.79 25.82 1.95
CA ASN A 29 17.64 25.13 3.22
C ASN A 29 16.45 24.16 3.20
N ASP A 30 15.32 24.55 2.63
CA ASP A 30 14.15 23.68 2.44
C ASP A 30 14.50 22.47 1.58
N LEU A 31 15.32 22.66 0.53
CA LEU A 31 15.78 21.57 -0.34
C LEU A 31 16.70 20.61 0.40
N VAL A 32 17.65 21.13 1.19
CA VAL A 32 18.59 20.33 1.98
C VAL A 32 17.83 19.52 3.05
N ASP A 33 16.89 20.15 3.74
CA ASP A 33 16.02 19.49 4.71
C ASP A 33 15.15 18.40 4.07
N TYR A 34 14.62 18.67 2.89
CA TYR A 34 13.84 17.68 2.14
C TYR A 34 14.71 16.48 1.74
N GLU A 35 15.93 16.73 1.24
CA GLU A 35 16.87 15.67 0.86
C GLU A 35 17.31 14.83 2.07
N ALA A 36 17.59 15.47 3.22
CA ALA A 36 17.94 14.78 4.46
C ALA A 36 16.81 13.86 4.95
N LYS A 37 15.57 14.35 4.96
CA LYS A 37 14.37 13.56 5.30
C LYS A 37 14.15 12.39 4.33
N GLN A 38 14.35 12.60 3.04
CA GLN A 38 14.25 11.55 2.02
C GLN A 38 15.31 10.45 2.26
N LYS A 39 16.53 10.84 2.58
CA LYS A 39 17.64 9.90 2.84
C LYS A 39 17.41 9.09 4.10
N GLU A 40 16.92 9.72 5.16
CA GLU A 40 16.54 9.04 6.41
C GLU A 40 15.39 8.07 6.17
N TYR A 41 14.35 8.51 5.49
CA TYR A 41 13.22 7.68 5.09
C TYR A 41 13.67 6.45 4.28
N TYR A 42 14.56 6.64 3.31
CA TYR A 42 15.11 5.56 2.50
C TYR A 42 15.93 4.56 3.33
N ARG A 43 16.77 5.06 4.24
CA ARG A 43 17.55 4.19 5.15
C ARG A 43 16.65 3.36 6.06
N ASN A 44 15.62 3.98 6.64
CA ASN A 44 14.67 3.30 7.51
C ASN A 44 13.88 2.22 6.76
N ASN A 45 13.50 2.50 5.52
CA ASN A 45 12.85 1.51 4.67
C ASN A 45 13.73 0.33 4.33
N LEU A 46 15.01 0.57 3.97
CA LEU A 46 15.97 -0.50 3.72
C LEU A 46 16.24 -1.35 4.98
N ALA A 47 16.34 -0.71 6.14
CA ALA A 47 16.53 -1.43 7.41
C ALA A 47 15.31 -2.32 7.73
N ASN A 48 14.10 -1.79 7.55
CA ASN A 48 12.86 -2.54 7.73
C ASN A 48 12.73 -3.70 6.74
N LEU A 49 13.09 -3.47 5.47
CA LEU A 49 13.12 -4.53 4.47
C LEU A 49 14.10 -5.64 4.86
N ALA A 50 15.33 -5.28 5.22
CA ALA A 50 16.34 -6.24 5.62
C ALA A 50 15.87 -7.09 6.81
N HIS A 51 15.20 -6.46 7.79
CA HIS A 51 14.63 -7.18 8.93
C HIS A 51 13.49 -8.11 8.51
N SER A 52 12.57 -7.63 7.67
CA SER A 52 11.42 -8.41 7.20
C SER A 52 11.81 -9.58 6.29
N LEU A 53 12.90 -9.46 5.54
CA LEU A 53 13.46 -10.56 4.72
C LEU A 53 14.19 -11.60 5.57
N LYS A 54 14.82 -11.19 6.69
CA LYS A 54 15.63 -12.07 7.53
C LYS A 54 14.82 -13.23 8.13
N THR A 55 13.59 -12.97 8.56
CA THR A 55 12.72 -13.97 9.18
C THR A 55 12.32 -15.10 8.21
N PRO A 56 11.72 -14.83 7.03
CA PRO A 56 11.37 -15.89 6.07
C PRO A 56 12.61 -16.64 5.56
N LEU A 57 13.73 -15.96 5.35
CA LEU A 57 14.99 -16.60 4.99
C LEU A 57 15.52 -17.54 6.08
N ALA A 58 15.37 -17.18 7.35
CA ALA A 58 15.77 -18.04 8.47
C ALA A 58 14.89 -19.31 8.52
N ILE A 59 13.58 -19.19 8.30
CA ILE A 59 12.65 -20.33 8.24
C ILE A 59 13.01 -21.24 7.07
N LEU A 60 13.20 -20.69 5.87
CA LEU A 60 13.64 -21.49 4.70
C LEU A 60 14.95 -22.22 4.98
N ARG A 61 15.92 -21.54 5.58
CA ARG A 61 17.22 -22.13 5.89
C ARG A 61 17.14 -23.23 6.95
N SER A 62 16.31 -23.06 8.00
CA SER A 62 16.13 -24.10 9.02
C SER A 62 15.42 -25.32 8.46
N GLY A 63 14.41 -25.12 7.63
CA GLY A 63 13.63 -26.21 7.03
C GLY A 63 14.44 -27.08 6.05
N ILE A 64 15.48 -26.53 5.41
CA ILE A 64 16.38 -27.34 4.53
C ILE A 64 17.12 -28.44 5.30
N SER A 65 17.32 -28.24 6.61
CA SER A 65 18.04 -29.19 7.47
C SER A 65 17.13 -30.28 8.08
N GLU A 66 15.82 -30.19 7.84
CA GLU A 66 14.85 -31.15 8.36
C GLU A 66 14.76 -32.41 7.48
N PRO A 67 14.60 -33.60 8.07
CA PRO A 67 14.58 -34.86 7.32
C PRO A 67 13.32 -35.05 6.46
N ASN A 68 12.27 -34.25 6.63
CA ASN A 68 10.97 -34.43 5.99
C ASN A 68 10.59 -33.23 5.09
N LEU A 69 11.41 -32.99 4.05
CA LEU A 69 11.23 -31.88 3.09
C LEU A 69 9.84 -31.83 2.43
N ASN A 70 9.15 -32.98 2.28
CA ASN A 70 7.85 -33.03 1.63
C ASN A 70 6.74 -32.39 2.48
N GLU A 71 6.84 -32.48 3.80
CA GLU A 71 5.87 -31.84 4.71
C GLU A 71 6.08 -30.33 4.78
N LEU A 72 7.29 -29.86 4.53
CA LEU A 72 7.65 -28.44 4.56
C LEU A 72 7.45 -27.72 3.22
N ARG A 73 7.06 -28.42 2.14
CA ARG A 73 6.87 -27.79 0.83
C ARG A 73 5.89 -26.62 0.88
N GLY A 74 4.76 -26.78 1.56
CA GLY A 74 3.76 -25.72 1.73
C GLY A 74 4.34 -24.49 2.41
N GLU A 75 5.07 -24.70 3.49
CA GLU A 75 5.74 -23.62 4.21
C GLU A 75 6.80 -22.93 3.34
N PHE A 76 7.57 -23.65 2.56
CA PHE A 76 8.55 -23.06 1.64
C PHE A 76 7.91 -22.20 0.58
N PHE A 77 6.84 -22.66 -0.07
CA PHE A 77 6.10 -21.86 -1.04
C PHE A 77 5.53 -20.61 -0.39
N PHE A 78 4.98 -20.72 0.82
CA PHE A 78 4.46 -19.59 1.57
C PHE A 78 5.55 -18.56 1.87
N GLN A 79 6.73 -18.98 2.32
CA GLN A 79 7.84 -18.06 2.62
C GLN A 79 8.41 -17.41 1.34
N ILE A 80 8.46 -18.13 0.23
CA ILE A 80 8.90 -17.59 -1.06
C ILE A 80 7.91 -16.54 -1.56
N ASP A 81 6.61 -16.81 -1.48
CA ASP A 81 5.57 -15.86 -1.87
C ASP A 81 5.62 -14.59 -1.02
N ARG A 82 5.80 -14.74 0.28
CA ARG A 82 6.04 -13.65 1.21
C ARG A 82 7.25 -12.78 0.83
N LEU A 83 8.35 -13.40 0.44
CA LEU A 83 9.54 -12.69 -0.03
C LEU A 83 9.25 -11.89 -1.31
N ASN A 84 8.54 -12.50 -2.27
CA ASN A 84 8.16 -11.85 -3.51
C ASN A 84 7.27 -10.62 -3.25
N GLN A 85 6.31 -10.72 -2.36
CA GLN A 85 5.43 -9.59 -2.00
C GLN A 85 6.21 -8.46 -1.30
N LEU A 86 7.13 -8.79 -0.38
CA LEU A 86 7.98 -7.80 0.27
C LEU A 86 8.87 -7.05 -0.73
N VAL A 87 9.43 -7.76 -1.70
CA VAL A 87 10.26 -7.15 -2.76
C VAL A 87 9.41 -6.28 -3.66
N SER A 88 8.25 -6.75 -4.11
CA SER A 88 7.33 -5.98 -4.96
C SER A 88 6.90 -4.69 -4.27
N TYR A 89 6.50 -4.78 -3.01
CA TYR A 89 6.14 -3.62 -2.17
C TYR A 89 7.26 -2.57 -2.12
N GLN A 90 8.51 -3.00 -1.92
CA GLN A 90 9.64 -2.06 -1.85
C GLN A 90 9.98 -1.42 -3.21
N LEU A 91 9.86 -2.16 -4.28
CA LEU A 91 10.07 -1.63 -5.63
C LEU A 91 9.03 -0.56 -5.97
N GLN A 92 7.76 -0.79 -5.65
CA GLN A 92 6.68 0.16 -5.86
C GLN A 92 6.89 1.46 -5.08
N ARG A 93 7.28 1.36 -3.82
CA ARG A 93 7.51 2.52 -2.95
C ARG A 93 8.67 3.40 -3.42
N SER A 94 9.61 2.85 -4.17
CA SER A 94 10.70 3.62 -4.80
C SER A 94 10.24 4.46 -5.98
N ILE A 95 9.04 4.21 -6.50
CA ILE A 95 8.50 4.81 -7.72
C ILE A 95 7.39 5.84 -7.42
N ILE A 96 7.04 6.11 -6.14
CA ILE A 96 6.01 7.14 -5.86
C ILE A 96 6.50 8.47 -6.44
N PRO A 97 5.93 8.94 -7.55
CA PRO A 97 6.33 10.21 -8.15
C PRO A 97 5.85 11.33 -7.24
N SER A 98 6.77 12.02 -6.61
CA SER A 98 6.50 13.31 -5.99
C SER A 98 6.21 14.33 -7.08
N GLY A 99 4.99 14.37 -7.60
CA GLY A 99 4.60 15.41 -8.52
C GLY A 99 3.69 14.91 -9.64
N LYS A 100 2.52 15.47 -9.68
CA LYS A 100 1.57 15.66 -10.79
C LYS A 100 2.06 15.14 -12.15
N LEU A 101 2.07 13.87 -12.34
CA LEU A 101 1.97 13.37 -13.70
C LEU A 101 0.50 13.53 -14.11
N MET A 102 0.28 14.10 -15.27
CA MET A 102 -0.99 14.05 -15.99
C MET A 102 -1.20 12.58 -16.41
N SER A 103 -1.55 11.74 -15.43
CA SER A 103 -1.88 10.35 -15.70
C SER A 103 -3.18 10.33 -16.49
N LYS A 104 -3.22 9.48 -17.50
CA LYS A 104 -4.47 9.21 -18.25
C LYS A 104 -5.51 8.69 -17.25
N PRO A 105 -6.77 9.09 -17.41
CA PRO A 105 -7.84 8.54 -16.57
C PRO A 105 -7.93 7.03 -16.75
N VAL A 106 -7.93 6.31 -15.63
CA VAL A 106 -8.08 4.85 -15.58
C VAL A 106 -9.52 4.53 -15.25
N GLN A 107 -10.22 3.83 -16.15
CA GLN A 107 -11.62 3.46 -15.95
C GLN A 107 -11.76 2.39 -14.87
N LEU A 108 -12.38 2.73 -13.74
CA LEU A 108 -12.51 1.85 -12.58
C LEU A 108 -13.26 0.55 -12.89
N MET A 109 -14.34 0.62 -13.65
CA MET A 109 -15.10 -0.57 -14.05
C MET A 109 -14.22 -1.61 -14.76
N THR A 110 -13.27 -1.17 -15.58
CA THR A 110 -12.34 -2.08 -16.27
C THR A 110 -11.40 -2.80 -15.30
N VAL A 111 -10.85 -2.09 -14.32
CA VAL A 111 -9.95 -2.64 -13.30
C VAL A 111 -10.70 -3.65 -12.43
N VAL A 112 -11.84 -3.24 -11.85
CA VAL A 112 -12.63 -4.08 -10.94
C VAL A 112 -13.15 -5.34 -11.66
N SER A 113 -13.58 -5.22 -12.94
CA SER A 113 -14.05 -6.37 -13.72
C SER A 113 -12.95 -7.40 -13.99
N LYS A 114 -11.71 -6.96 -14.23
CA LYS A 114 -10.57 -7.88 -14.39
C LYS A 114 -10.23 -8.58 -13.07
N LEU A 115 -10.19 -7.84 -11.96
CA LEU A 115 -9.96 -8.39 -10.63
C LEU A 115 -11.04 -9.41 -10.24
N LYS A 116 -12.32 -9.07 -10.43
CA LYS A 116 -13.45 -9.99 -10.20
C LYS A 116 -13.23 -11.33 -10.89
N ARG A 117 -12.95 -11.32 -12.21
CA ARG A 117 -12.74 -12.56 -12.99
C ARG A 117 -11.59 -13.41 -12.46
N THR A 118 -10.55 -12.77 -11.93
CA THR A 118 -9.40 -13.47 -11.34
C THR A 118 -9.78 -14.08 -10.00
N LEU A 119 -10.40 -13.30 -9.12
CA LEU A 119 -10.79 -13.72 -7.77
C LEU A 119 -11.89 -14.81 -7.81
N GLU A 120 -12.85 -14.72 -8.73
CA GLU A 120 -13.85 -15.80 -8.94
C GLU A 120 -13.19 -17.15 -9.27
N LYS A 121 -12.06 -17.15 -9.99
CA LYS A 121 -11.31 -18.38 -10.26
C LYS A 121 -10.51 -18.86 -9.05
N VAL A 122 -9.84 -17.94 -8.34
CA VAL A 122 -9.04 -18.27 -7.16
C VAL A 122 -9.92 -18.81 -6.03
N TYR A 123 -11.08 -18.19 -5.80
CA TYR A 123 -12.02 -18.56 -4.75
C TYR A 123 -13.21 -19.39 -5.26
N ALA A 124 -13.07 -20.09 -6.38
CA ALA A 124 -14.15 -20.90 -6.99
C ALA A 124 -14.77 -21.93 -6.02
N SER A 125 -13.98 -22.46 -5.09
CA SER A 125 -14.47 -23.40 -4.06
C SER A 125 -15.42 -22.77 -3.04
N LYS A 126 -15.33 -21.46 -2.82
CA LYS A 126 -16.20 -20.72 -1.88
C LYS A 126 -17.55 -20.33 -2.50
N GLN A 127 -17.70 -20.41 -3.82
CA GLN A 127 -18.93 -19.98 -4.54
C GLN A 127 -19.37 -18.54 -4.21
N LEU A 128 -18.43 -17.61 -4.10
CA LEU A 128 -18.67 -16.23 -3.72
C LEU A 128 -19.48 -15.49 -4.78
N GLN A 129 -20.38 -14.62 -4.33
CA GLN A 129 -21.09 -13.68 -5.18
C GLN A 129 -20.41 -12.31 -5.12
N ILE A 130 -19.68 -11.94 -6.16
CA ILE A 130 -19.04 -10.62 -6.28
C ILE A 130 -19.93 -9.74 -7.14
N THR A 131 -20.48 -8.67 -6.55
CA THR A 131 -21.34 -7.68 -7.22
C THR A 131 -20.57 -6.37 -7.41
N ILE A 132 -20.68 -5.76 -8.59
CA ILE A 132 -20.06 -4.48 -8.93
C ILE A 132 -21.15 -3.50 -9.30
N ASP A 133 -21.19 -2.36 -8.62
CA ASP A 133 -22.07 -1.23 -8.91
C ASP A 133 -21.25 0.06 -9.00
N ILE A 134 -20.54 0.20 -10.11
CA ILE A 134 -19.66 1.33 -10.43
C ILE A 134 -20.17 1.97 -11.72
N ASP A 135 -20.34 3.30 -11.69
CA ASP A 135 -20.67 4.03 -12.92
C ASP A 135 -19.52 3.87 -13.94
N SER A 136 -19.89 3.52 -15.17
CA SER A 136 -18.93 3.35 -16.28
C SER A 136 -18.12 4.62 -16.59
N ALA A 137 -18.61 5.78 -16.19
CA ALA A 137 -17.94 7.08 -16.34
C ALA A 137 -16.95 7.40 -15.19
N GLU A 138 -16.92 6.60 -14.11
CA GLU A 138 -16.01 6.84 -13.00
C GLU A 138 -14.57 6.44 -13.36
N ASN A 139 -13.66 7.38 -13.14
CA ASN A 139 -12.25 7.23 -13.47
C ASN A 139 -11.38 7.58 -12.27
N PHE A 140 -10.30 6.82 -12.13
CA PHE A 140 -9.20 7.14 -11.24
C PHE A 140 -8.15 7.96 -11.99
N TYR A 141 -7.63 9.00 -11.36
CA TYR A 141 -6.59 9.87 -11.90
C TYR A 141 -5.26 9.62 -11.19
N GLY A 142 -4.56 8.60 -11.59
CA GLY A 142 -3.31 8.15 -11.00
C GLY A 142 -2.67 7.05 -11.85
N ASP A 143 -1.69 6.35 -11.28
CA ASP A 143 -1.07 5.22 -11.95
C ASP A 143 -2.03 4.01 -11.99
N GLU A 144 -2.12 3.36 -13.15
CA GLU A 144 -2.98 2.18 -13.34
C GLU A 144 -2.54 1.04 -12.42
N HIS A 145 -1.26 0.90 -12.16
CA HIS A 145 -0.73 -0.14 -11.31
C HIS A 145 -1.12 0.08 -9.85
N ASP A 146 -1.05 1.34 -9.36
CA ASP A 146 -1.42 1.67 -7.99
C ASP A 146 -2.88 1.36 -7.70
N ILE A 147 -3.79 1.67 -8.62
CA ILE A 147 -5.21 1.36 -8.42
C ILE A 147 -5.49 -0.14 -8.51
N TYR A 148 -4.74 -0.89 -9.33
CA TYR A 148 -4.80 -2.36 -9.33
C TYR A 148 -4.35 -2.95 -8.00
N GLU A 149 -3.28 -2.42 -7.40
CA GLU A 149 -2.77 -2.84 -6.10
C GLU A 149 -3.77 -2.54 -4.98
N VAL A 150 -4.30 -1.32 -4.93
CA VAL A 150 -5.28 -0.92 -3.92
C VAL A 150 -6.51 -1.82 -3.99
N LEU A 151 -7.14 -1.91 -5.17
CA LEU A 151 -8.36 -2.69 -5.35
C LEU A 151 -8.11 -4.19 -5.26
N GLY A 152 -6.95 -4.66 -5.73
CA GLY A 152 -6.53 -6.05 -5.61
C GLY A 152 -6.46 -6.49 -4.16
N ASN A 153 -5.76 -5.74 -3.31
CA ASN A 153 -5.65 -6.04 -1.88
C ASN A 153 -7.00 -5.97 -1.16
N LEU A 154 -7.81 -4.94 -1.43
CA LEU A 154 -9.12 -4.80 -0.78
C LEU A 154 -10.08 -5.92 -1.19
N MET A 155 -10.20 -6.20 -2.48
CA MET A 155 -11.10 -7.23 -2.99
C MET A 155 -10.63 -8.65 -2.63
N GLU A 156 -9.32 -8.89 -2.59
CA GLU A 156 -8.77 -10.18 -2.14
C GLU A 156 -9.06 -10.40 -0.66
N ASN A 157 -8.86 -9.39 0.19
CA ASN A 157 -9.23 -9.44 1.61
C ASN A 157 -10.72 -9.72 1.78
N ALA A 158 -11.58 -8.99 1.08
CA ALA A 158 -13.01 -9.23 1.08
C ALA A 158 -13.34 -10.69 0.70
N CYS A 159 -12.81 -11.21 -0.43
CA CYS A 159 -13.03 -12.61 -0.85
C CYS A 159 -12.48 -13.65 0.14
N LYS A 160 -11.42 -13.31 0.85
CA LYS A 160 -10.79 -14.20 1.83
C LYS A 160 -11.63 -14.34 3.09
N TYR A 161 -12.17 -13.24 3.60
CA TYR A 161 -12.85 -13.20 4.90
C TYR A 161 -14.38 -13.24 4.81
N THR A 162 -14.97 -12.97 3.65
CA THR A 162 -16.41 -13.07 3.42
C THR A 162 -16.95 -14.48 3.60
N ASP A 163 -18.18 -14.57 4.03
CA ASP A 163 -18.94 -15.82 4.03
C ASP A 163 -19.51 -16.12 2.65
N THR A 164 -20.21 -15.17 2.02
CA THR A 164 -20.91 -15.40 0.74
C THR A 164 -20.82 -14.25 -0.27
N ARG A 165 -20.75 -12.98 0.15
CA ARG A 165 -20.96 -11.84 -0.73
C ARG A 165 -19.91 -10.75 -0.57
N VAL A 166 -19.49 -10.23 -1.73
CA VAL A 166 -18.62 -9.05 -1.81
C VAL A 166 -19.30 -8.02 -2.72
N PHE A 167 -19.38 -6.78 -2.26
CA PHE A 167 -19.88 -5.63 -3.03
C PHE A 167 -18.76 -4.64 -3.29
N VAL A 168 -18.68 -4.15 -4.52
CA VAL A 168 -17.75 -3.08 -4.90
C VAL A 168 -18.55 -1.97 -5.53
N THR A 169 -18.57 -0.81 -4.88
CA THR A 169 -19.37 0.35 -5.31
C THR A 169 -18.53 1.62 -5.33
N THR A 170 -19.05 2.65 -5.97
CA THR A 170 -18.49 4.01 -5.89
C THR A 170 -19.54 4.96 -5.31
N GLU A 171 -19.12 5.76 -4.34
CA GLU A 171 -19.97 6.80 -3.78
C GLU A 171 -19.65 8.17 -4.38
N SER A 172 -20.71 8.88 -4.73
CA SER A 172 -20.60 10.27 -5.18
C SER A 172 -20.27 11.18 -4.00
N THR A 173 -19.13 11.80 -4.00
CA THR A 173 -18.83 12.82 -2.99
C THR A 173 -19.70 14.05 -3.19
N PRO A 174 -20.35 14.61 -2.14
CA PRO A 174 -21.20 15.80 -2.27
C PRO A 174 -20.45 16.94 -2.94
N ALA A 175 -21.12 17.62 -3.88
CA ALA A 175 -20.59 18.65 -4.78
C ALA A 175 -19.97 19.90 -4.11
N HIS A 176 -19.88 19.94 -2.79
CA HIS A 176 -19.32 21.09 -2.04
C HIS A 176 -17.78 21.10 -1.93
N LYS A 177 -17.08 20.04 -2.30
CA LYS A 177 -15.61 20.04 -2.39
C LYS A 177 -15.17 20.40 -3.80
N LYS A 178 -14.29 21.39 -3.92
CA LYS A 178 -13.74 21.94 -5.18
C LYS A 178 -12.96 20.94 -6.07
N LYS A 179 -12.83 19.69 -5.67
CA LYS A 179 -12.21 18.60 -6.43
C LYS A 179 -13.14 17.39 -6.40
N LYS A 180 -13.42 16.80 -7.54
CA LYS A 180 -14.11 15.53 -7.67
C LYS A 180 -13.22 14.48 -7.01
N GLN A 181 -13.65 13.92 -5.89
CA GLN A 181 -12.96 12.82 -5.19
C GLN A 181 -13.64 11.52 -5.63
N CYS A 182 -12.84 10.50 -5.92
CA CYS A 182 -13.33 9.17 -6.16
C CYS A 182 -13.39 8.44 -4.79
N CYS A 183 -14.57 8.05 -4.37
CA CYS A 183 -14.76 7.21 -3.19
C CYS A 183 -15.14 5.80 -3.67
N ILE A 184 -14.33 4.81 -3.33
CA ILE A 184 -14.57 3.41 -3.67
C ILE A 184 -14.84 2.68 -2.38
N VAL A 185 -15.90 1.89 -2.36
CA VAL A 185 -16.33 1.09 -1.22
C VAL A 185 -16.25 -0.38 -1.59
N VAL A 186 -15.60 -1.17 -0.76
CA VAL A 186 -15.54 -2.63 -0.86
C VAL A 186 -16.14 -3.18 0.43
N GLU A 187 -17.24 -3.89 0.31
CA GLU A 187 -17.98 -4.47 1.44
C GLU A 187 -17.99 -5.99 1.33
N ASP A 188 -17.94 -6.66 2.47
CA ASP A 188 -18.11 -8.10 2.59
C ASP A 188 -19.03 -8.45 3.75
N ASP A 189 -19.57 -9.67 3.76
CA ASP A 189 -20.44 -10.19 4.80
C ASP A 189 -19.69 -11.11 5.80
N GLY A 190 -18.38 -10.91 5.94
CA GLY A 190 -17.56 -11.65 6.88
C GLY A 190 -17.62 -11.14 8.32
N SER A 191 -16.74 -11.65 9.16
CA SER A 191 -16.72 -11.33 10.59
C SER A 191 -16.30 -9.88 10.92
N GLY A 192 -15.83 -9.12 9.91
CA GLY A 192 -15.33 -7.76 10.10
C GLY A 192 -14.02 -7.68 10.87
N ILE A 193 -13.62 -6.45 11.17
CA ILE A 193 -12.43 -6.14 11.99
C ILE A 193 -12.91 -5.45 13.27
N PRO A 194 -12.54 -5.97 14.47
CA PRO A 194 -12.89 -5.32 15.74
C PRO A 194 -12.45 -3.86 15.78
N PRO A 195 -13.26 -2.93 16.33
CA PRO A 195 -12.94 -1.51 16.33
C PRO A 195 -11.61 -1.15 16.99
N ASP A 196 -11.20 -1.88 18.01
CA ASP A 196 -9.91 -1.74 18.71
C ASP A 196 -8.72 -2.26 17.90
N GLU A 197 -8.97 -3.03 16.84
CA GLU A 197 -7.94 -3.60 15.98
C GLU A 197 -7.80 -2.85 14.62
N VAL A 198 -8.71 -1.93 14.29
CA VAL A 198 -8.72 -1.19 13.01
C VAL A 198 -7.41 -0.42 12.78
N GLU A 199 -6.93 0.31 13.80
CA GLU A 199 -5.69 1.08 13.68
C GLU A 199 -4.48 0.16 13.49
N SER A 200 -4.45 -0.98 14.18
CA SER A 200 -3.39 -1.96 14.03
C SER A 200 -3.46 -2.70 12.69
N ALA A 201 -4.67 -2.93 12.13
CA ALA A 201 -4.85 -3.53 10.80
C ALA A 201 -4.28 -2.69 9.67
N LEU A 202 -4.32 -1.37 9.80
CA LEU A 202 -3.72 -0.41 8.88
C LEU A 202 -2.21 -0.23 9.12
N SER A 203 -1.70 -0.72 10.26
CA SER A 203 -0.29 -0.67 10.61
C SER A 203 0.48 -1.86 10.05
N ARG A 204 1.78 -1.65 9.79
CA ARG A 204 2.61 -2.67 9.14
C ARG A 204 2.85 -3.89 10.03
N GLY A 205 2.69 -5.08 9.43
CA GLY A 205 3.13 -6.34 10.02
C GLY A 205 2.26 -6.85 11.17
N VAL A 206 1.13 -6.20 11.43
CA VAL A 206 0.16 -6.68 12.41
C VAL A 206 -0.78 -7.67 11.73
N ARG A 207 -0.92 -8.85 12.32
CA ARG A 207 -1.87 -9.89 11.90
C ARG A 207 -2.94 -9.99 12.95
N LEU A 208 -4.20 -9.81 12.55
CA LEU A 208 -5.36 -9.98 13.41
C LEU A 208 -5.78 -11.45 13.49
N ASP A 209 -5.44 -12.26 12.49
CA ASP A 209 -5.78 -13.68 12.42
C ASP A 209 -4.53 -14.55 12.23
N SER A 210 -4.32 -15.50 13.15
CA SER A 210 -3.23 -16.47 13.11
C SER A 210 -3.57 -17.74 12.32
N GLN A 211 -4.84 -17.97 11.97
CA GLN A 211 -5.30 -19.23 11.36
C GLN A 211 -5.41 -19.14 9.84
N ASN A 212 -5.68 -17.97 9.27
CA ASN A 212 -5.82 -17.79 7.84
C ASN A 212 -4.51 -17.30 7.18
N HIS A 213 -4.20 -17.85 6.01
CA HIS A 213 -3.04 -17.49 5.21
C HIS A 213 -3.15 -16.02 4.72
N GLY A 214 -2.45 -15.08 5.37
CA GLY A 214 -2.37 -13.67 4.99
C GLY A 214 -1.25 -12.98 5.74
N GLN A 215 -0.63 -11.97 5.14
CA GLN A 215 0.66 -11.44 5.61
C GLN A 215 0.54 -10.19 6.49
N GLY A 216 -0.66 -9.62 6.65
CA GLY A 216 -0.84 -8.35 7.38
C GLY A 216 -0.18 -7.14 6.69
N ILE A 217 0.16 -7.26 5.40
CA ILE A 217 0.85 -6.20 4.63
C ILE A 217 -0.13 -5.49 3.68
N GLY A 218 -1.18 -6.18 3.22
CA GLY A 218 -2.06 -5.66 2.17
C GLY A 218 -2.77 -4.36 2.55
N LEU A 219 -3.40 -4.29 3.74
CA LEU A 219 -4.08 -3.07 4.20
C LEU A 219 -3.11 -1.93 4.49
N ALA A 220 -1.93 -2.23 5.04
CA ALA A 220 -0.89 -1.23 5.25
C ALA A 220 -0.37 -0.66 3.92
N MET A 221 -0.23 -1.50 2.88
CA MET A 221 0.14 -1.06 1.54
C MET A 221 -0.96 -0.17 0.93
N VAL A 222 -2.22 -0.54 1.10
CA VAL A 222 -3.35 0.30 0.67
C VAL A 222 -3.30 1.66 1.36
N ALA A 223 -3.07 1.70 2.68
CA ALA A 223 -2.97 2.93 3.44
C ALA A 223 -1.83 3.83 2.93
N ASP A 224 -0.64 3.27 2.71
CA ASP A 224 0.51 4.02 2.18
C ASP A 224 0.23 4.58 0.76
N LEU A 225 -0.39 3.79 -0.13
CA LEU A 225 -0.73 4.25 -1.48
C LEU A 225 -1.79 5.35 -1.44
N VAL A 226 -2.85 5.17 -0.66
CA VAL A 226 -3.93 6.15 -0.51
C VAL A 226 -3.40 7.46 0.08
N GLU A 227 -2.51 7.40 1.09
CA GLU A 227 -1.83 8.58 1.63
C GLU A 227 -0.98 9.29 0.57
N GLY A 228 -0.26 8.55 -0.28
CA GLY A 228 0.51 9.10 -1.39
C GLY A 228 -0.34 9.92 -2.36
N TYR A 229 -1.60 9.52 -2.58
CA TYR A 229 -2.60 10.27 -3.35
C TYR A 229 -3.33 11.34 -2.53
N LYS A 230 -2.97 11.57 -1.26
CA LYS A 230 -3.65 12.47 -0.32
C LYS A 230 -5.12 12.10 -0.12
N GLY A 231 -5.41 10.82 -0.20
CA GLY A 231 -6.70 10.21 0.09
C GLY A 231 -6.83 9.83 1.56
N GLU A 232 -7.94 9.23 1.90
CA GLU A 232 -8.27 8.71 3.23
C GLU A 232 -8.82 7.29 3.08
N ILE A 233 -8.42 6.39 3.98
CA ILE A 233 -8.99 5.04 4.11
C ILE A 233 -9.78 4.96 5.39
N LYS A 234 -10.96 4.33 5.34
CA LYS A 234 -11.82 4.05 6.49
C LYS A 234 -12.24 2.59 6.47
N ILE A 235 -12.35 2.02 7.66
CA ILE A 235 -12.90 0.68 7.87
C ILE A 235 -14.10 0.87 8.77
N GLU A 236 -15.26 0.44 8.31
CA GLU A 236 -16.55 0.58 8.99
C GLU A 236 -17.28 -0.73 8.93
N GLU A 237 -18.28 -0.95 9.82
CA GLU A 237 -19.15 -2.11 9.73
C GLU A 237 -20.04 -1.99 8.48
N SER A 238 -20.15 -3.10 7.73
CA SER A 238 -21.07 -3.20 6.59
C SER A 238 -22.52 -3.09 7.07
N ARG A 239 -23.34 -2.39 6.32
CA ARG A 239 -24.77 -2.17 6.63
C ARG A 239 -25.64 -3.34 6.20
#